data_19047edbb405696c5cb069c2fe11f8ce
#
_entry.id   19047edbb405696c5cb069c2fe11f8ce
#
_cell.length_a   1.000
_cell.length_b   1.000
_cell.length_c   1.000
_cell.angle_alpha   90.00
_cell.angle_beta   90.00
_cell.angle_gamma   90.00
#
_symmetry.space_group_name_H-M   'P 1'
#
loop_
_entity.id
_entity.type
_entity.pdbx_description
1 polymer ?
#
loop_
_entity_poly.entity_id
_entity_poly.type
_entity_poly.pdbx_seq_one_letter_code
_entity_poly.pdbx_strand_id
1 'polypeptide(L)' 'MQVEKQVTYTLELNGKLFVIENVPARVDEETGEQFFSPSTVEHLQQIILTGQVPDRFAEVPVYKYAA' A
#
# COMPACT_ATOMS: atom_id res chain seq x y z
N MET A 1 2.75 -18.17 11.71
CA MET A 1 1.77 -17.52 12.61
C MET A 1 1.41 -16.15 12.07
N GLN A 2 0.13 -15.84 11.97
CA GLN A 2 -0.32 -14.55 11.47
C GLN A 2 -0.59 -13.60 12.63
N VAL A 3 -0.11 -12.38 12.50
CA VAL A 3 -0.36 -11.31 13.48
C VAL A 3 -0.98 -10.11 12.78
N GLU A 4 -1.77 -9.35 13.51
CA GLU A 4 -2.34 -8.11 12.99
C GLU A 4 -1.34 -6.98 13.12
N LYS A 5 -1.13 -6.26 12.01
CA LYS A 5 -0.23 -5.10 11.97
C LYS A 5 -0.82 -4.02 11.07
N GLN A 6 -0.32 -2.82 11.23
CA GLN A 6 -0.55 -1.74 10.28
C GLN A 6 0.64 -1.67 9.35
N VAL A 7 0.37 -1.72 8.05
CA VAL A 7 1.42 -1.76 7.03
C VAL A 7 1.25 -0.61 6.05
N THR A 8 2.30 -0.33 5.30
CA THR A 8 2.24 0.62 4.20
C THR A 8 1.94 -0.13 2.92
N TYR A 9 0.86 0.26 2.27
CA TYR A 9 0.41 -0.32 1.00
C TYR A 9 0.82 0.58 -0.15
N THR A 10 1.50 0.02 -1.15
CA THR A 10 1.92 0.77 -2.33
C THR A 10 1.30 0.16 -3.57
N LEU A 11 0.86 1.02 -4.49
CA LEU A 11 0.27 0.59 -5.75
C LEU A 11 0.65 1.58 -6.84
N GLU A 12 1.10 1.07 -7.98
CA GLU A 12 1.28 1.88 -9.19
C GLU A 12 0.11 1.63 -10.13
N LEU A 13 -0.53 2.69 -10.55
CA LEU A 13 -1.67 2.63 -11.46
C LEU A 13 -1.52 3.73 -12.52
N ASN A 14 -1.45 3.32 -13.77
CA ASN A 14 -1.32 4.26 -14.91
C ASN A 14 -0.16 5.24 -14.74
N GLY A 15 0.98 4.74 -14.26
CA GLY A 15 2.17 5.56 -14.05
C GLY A 15 2.14 6.41 -12.79
N LYS A 16 1.09 6.32 -12.00
CA LYS A 16 0.98 7.07 -10.74
C LYS A 16 1.17 6.13 -9.56
N LEU A 17 2.06 6.50 -8.64
CA LEU A 17 2.34 5.73 -7.45
C LEU A 17 1.46 6.23 -6.30
N PHE A 18 0.77 5.28 -5.66
CA PHE A 18 -0.01 5.54 -4.46
C PHE A 18 0.67 4.89 -3.27
N VAL A 19 0.83 5.64 -2.19
CA VAL A 19 1.36 5.13 -0.92
C VAL A 19 0.30 5.39 0.15
N ILE A 20 -0.20 4.32 0.75
CA ILE A 20 -1.25 4.40 1.76
C ILE A 20 -0.69 3.82 3.05
N GLU A 21 -0.64 4.64 4.10
CA GLU A 21 -0.06 4.26 5.38
C GLU A 21 -1.11 3.76 6.35
N ASN A 22 -0.65 2.99 7.34
CA ASN A 22 -1.46 2.51 8.45
C ASN A 22 -2.63 1.64 7.99
N VAL A 23 -2.38 0.78 7.01
CA VAL A 23 -3.40 -0.14 6.50
C VAL A 23 -3.41 -1.39 7.36
N PRO A 24 -4.56 -1.76 7.94
CA PRO A 24 -4.62 -2.98 8.74
C PRO A 24 -4.44 -4.22 7.86
N ALA A 25 -3.60 -5.11 8.32
CA ALA A 25 -3.30 -6.36 7.61
C ALA A 25 -2.97 -7.46 8.59
N ARG A 26 -3.17 -8.70 8.17
CA ARG A 26 -2.58 -9.85 8.84
C ARG A 26 -1.29 -10.18 8.12
N VAL A 27 -0.24 -10.36 8.89
CA VAL A 27 1.10 -10.64 8.35
C VAL A 27 1.55 -12.01 8.85
N ASP A 28 1.96 -12.86 7.91
CA ASP A 28 2.61 -14.13 8.26
C ASP A 28 4.05 -13.82 8.62
N GLU A 29 4.42 -14.10 9.87
CA GLU A 29 5.76 -13.77 10.37
C GLU A 29 6.87 -14.58 9.72
N GLU A 30 6.56 -15.77 9.20
CA GLU A 30 7.56 -16.63 8.58
C GLU A 30 7.84 -16.21 7.13
N THR A 31 6.81 -15.87 6.38
CA THR A 31 6.93 -15.56 4.94
C THR A 31 6.91 -14.07 4.64
N GLY A 32 6.39 -13.26 5.55
CA GLY A 32 6.17 -11.84 5.32
C GLY A 32 4.93 -11.54 4.47
N GLU A 33 4.14 -12.54 4.10
CA GLU A 33 2.94 -12.31 3.32
C GLU A 33 1.93 -11.48 4.09
N GLN A 34 1.26 -10.58 3.37
CA GLN A 34 0.25 -9.69 3.93
C GLN A 34 -1.12 -10.07 3.38
N PHE A 35 -2.10 -10.15 4.27
CA PHE A 35 -3.48 -10.47 3.92
C PHE A 35 -4.40 -9.34 4.37
N PHE A 36 -5.24 -8.88 3.47
CA PHE A 36 -6.17 -7.79 3.73
C PHE A 36 -7.59 -8.31 3.73
N SER A 37 -8.42 -7.83 4.67
CA SER A 37 -9.84 -8.20 4.69
C SER A 37 -10.55 -7.56 3.49
N PRO A 38 -11.71 -8.12 3.08
CA PRO A 38 -12.48 -7.52 1.98
C PRO A 38 -12.87 -6.07 2.23
N SER A 39 -13.21 -5.70 3.47
CA SER A 39 -13.53 -4.31 3.79
C SER A 39 -12.32 -3.39 3.66
N THR A 40 -11.14 -3.87 4.02
CA THR A 40 -9.90 -3.10 3.85
C THR A 40 -9.61 -2.89 2.37
N VAL A 41 -9.75 -3.92 1.54
CA VAL A 41 -9.54 -3.82 0.09
C VAL A 41 -10.51 -2.81 -0.52
N GLU A 42 -11.77 -2.85 -0.12
CA GLU A 42 -12.78 -1.90 -0.61
C GLU A 42 -12.41 -0.47 -0.24
N HIS A 43 -11.97 -0.24 0.99
CA HIS A 43 -11.54 1.09 1.43
C HIS A 43 -10.33 1.58 0.64
N LEU A 44 -9.35 0.71 0.39
CA LEU A 44 -8.18 1.05 -0.43
C LEU A 44 -8.60 1.47 -1.83
N GLN A 45 -9.52 0.74 -2.43
CA GLN A 45 -10.05 1.08 -3.76
C GLN A 45 -10.75 2.44 -3.76
N GLN A 46 -11.51 2.75 -2.72
CA GLN A 46 -12.17 4.05 -2.61
C GLN A 46 -11.16 5.19 -2.53
N ILE A 47 -10.11 5.04 -1.73
CA ILE A 47 -9.06 6.05 -1.62
C ILE A 47 -8.42 6.32 -2.98
N ILE A 48 -8.11 5.27 -3.72
CA ILE A 48 -7.42 5.37 -5.00
C ILE A 48 -8.33 5.93 -6.09
N LEU A 49 -9.59 5.45 -6.17
CA LEU A 49 -10.49 5.76 -7.28
C LEU A 49 -11.25 7.06 -7.11
N THR A 50 -11.47 7.53 -5.89
CA THR A 50 -12.25 8.75 -5.67
C THR A 50 -11.43 10.03 -5.76
N GLY A 51 -10.12 9.92 -5.92
CA GLY A 51 -9.25 11.09 -6.04
C GLY A 51 -9.15 11.92 -4.78
N GLN A 52 -9.09 11.28 -3.63
CA GLN A 52 -8.91 11.98 -2.36
C GLN A 52 -7.64 12.84 -2.39
N VAL A 53 -7.71 13.97 -1.68
CA VAL A 53 -6.53 14.81 -1.50
C VAL A 53 -5.58 14.08 -0.56
N PRO A 54 -4.31 13.88 -0.96
CA PRO A 54 -3.36 13.19 -0.09
C PRO A 54 -3.00 14.04 1.13
N ASP A 55 -2.64 13.37 2.23
CA ASP A 55 -2.19 14.04 3.45
C ASP A 55 -0.84 14.74 3.25
N ARG A 56 0.02 14.14 2.44
CA ARG A 56 1.31 14.71 2.10
C ARG A 56 1.85 14.03 0.83
N PHE A 57 2.91 14.59 0.29
CA PHE A 57 3.62 14.00 -0.85
C PHE A 57 4.98 13.51 -0.40
N ALA A 58 5.42 12.39 -0.95
CA ALA A 58 6.75 11.83 -0.72
C ALA A 58 7.57 11.93 -2.00
N GLU A 59 8.87 12.24 -1.86
CA GLU A 59 9.80 12.19 -2.96
C GLU A 59 10.31 10.76 -3.10
N VAL A 60 10.31 10.26 -4.34
CA VAL A 60 10.77 8.90 -4.64
C VAL A 60 11.96 8.99 -5.60
N PRO A 61 13.17 8.58 -5.17
CA PRO A 61 14.29 8.54 -6.10
C PRO A 61 14.08 7.44 -7.14
N VAL A 62 14.41 7.74 -8.37
CA VAL A 62 14.25 6.80 -9.48
C VAL A 62 15.62 6.54 -10.08
N TYR A 63 15.98 5.28 -10.15
CA TYR A 63 17.27 4.84 -10.67
C TYR A 63 17.05 4.02 -11.93
N LYS A 64 17.94 4.13 -12.88
CA LYS A 64 17.99 3.20 -14.00
C LYS A 64 19.01 2.12 -13.70
N TYR A 65 18.64 0.88 -13.93
CA TYR A 65 19.58 -0.21 -13.81
C TYR A 65 20.54 -0.14 -15.01
N ALA A 66 21.83 0.13 -14.75
CA ALA A 66 22.84 0.22 -15.78
C ALA A 66 23.65 -1.07 -15.78
N ALA A 67 23.82 -1.67 -16.94
CA ALA A 67 24.65 -2.86 -17.12
C ALA A 67 26.13 -2.47 -17.16
#